data_36ed593a95fe474b0da6b5c594c86bda
#
_entry.id   36ed593a95fe474b0da6b5c594c86bda
#
_cell.length_a   1.000
_cell.length_b   1.000
_cell.length_c   1.000
_cell.angle_alpha   90.00
_cell.angle_beta   90.00
_cell.angle_gamma   90.00
#
_symmetry.space_group_name_H-M   'P 1'
#
loop_
_entity.id
_entity.type
_entity.pdbx_description
1 polymer ?
#
loop_
_entity_poly.entity_id
_entity_poly.type
_entity_poly.pdbx_seq_one_letter_code
_entity_poly.pdbx_strand_id
1 'polypeptide(L)'
;LALLVGLETVRIQGGMTMQRFLRYFLVVGGAVVSILLFLLASAAENSAFFDRHYPELLLLNGVIAIALLALVALLLIRLYRGYRKREFGSRLMARLVMLFALIGILPGIVIYTVSVQFVSRSIESWFDVRVESALEAGLTLGRSALDASLSDLSAKARNMALELSEMPESAQITQLSRLRDQSQTQEATIVTSSGQILAIAGAQLGSLVPDLPSASVLRQARMSRGYASVEDDGGGAGSLRLRAVVLIPQSGSALALQKEARFLQLLQPVPQELASNA
;
A
#
# COMPACT_ATOMS: atom_id res chain seq x y z
N LEU A 1 50.66 -63.00 -27.18
CA LEU A 1 49.84 -63.16 -25.92
C LEU A 1 50.00 -61.96 -25.00
N ALA A 2 51.18 -61.31 -24.90
CA ALA A 2 51.42 -60.15 -24.04
C ALA A 2 50.67 -58.88 -24.51
N LEU A 3 50.40 -58.68 -25.81
CA LEU A 3 49.68 -57.54 -26.36
C LEU A 3 48.14 -57.56 -26.07
N LEU A 4 47.56 -58.75 -25.96
CA LEU A 4 46.12 -58.89 -25.66
C LEU A 4 45.84 -58.65 -24.16
N VAL A 5 46.76 -59.02 -23.27
CA VAL A 5 46.63 -58.75 -21.82
C VAL A 5 46.79 -57.25 -21.53
N GLY A 6 47.61 -56.52 -22.29
CA GLY A 6 47.82 -55.10 -22.15
C GLY A 6 46.58 -54.26 -22.56
N LEU A 7 45.81 -54.73 -23.54
CA LEU A 7 44.61 -54.02 -24.03
C LEU A 7 43.39 -54.22 -23.08
N GLU A 8 43.29 -55.35 -22.40
CA GLU A 8 42.26 -55.56 -21.41
C GLU A 8 42.44 -54.75 -20.12
N THR A 9 43.71 -54.60 -19.69
CA THR A 9 44.03 -53.82 -18.48
C THR A 9 43.81 -52.30 -18.67
N VAL A 10 44.02 -51.76 -19.86
CA VAL A 10 43.74 -50.35 -20.20
C VAL A 10 42.26 -50.07 -20.26
N ARG A 11 41.45 -51.05 -20.71
CA ARG A 11 39.97 -50.90 -20.79
C ARG A 11 39.29 -50.92 -19.40
N ILE A 12 39.85 -51.66 -18.45
CA ILE A 12 39.34 -51.75 -17.05
C ILE A 12 39.69 -50.52 -16.26
N GLN A 13 40.89 -49.95 -16.46
CA GLN A 13 41.31 -48.73 -15.73
C GLN A 13 40.53 -47.48 -16.14
N GLY A 14 40.17 -47.32 -17.41
CA GLY A 14 39.37 -46.20 -17.89
C GLY A 14 37.93 -46.16 -17.32
N GLY A 15 37.32 -47.34 -17.09
CA GLY A 15 35.98 -47.44 -16.51
C GLY A 15 35.92 -47.12 -15.00
N MET A 16 36.99 -47.52 -14.23
CA MET A 16 37.05 -47.26 -12.80
C MET A 16 37.29 -45.81 -12.42
N THR A 17 38.09 -45.10 -13.19
CA THR A 17 38.34 -43.65 -12.97
C THR A 17 37.11 -42.82 -13.28
N MET A 18 36.37 -43.13 -14.34
CA MET A 18 35.13 -42.42 -14.75
C MET A 18 34.02 -42.64 -13.71
N GLN A 19 33.86 -43.83 -13.15
CA GLN A 19 32.86 -44.11 -12.09
C GLN A 19 33.21 -43.40 -10.78
N ARG A 20 34.49 -43.34 -10.42
CA ARG A 20 34.94 -42.62 -9.23
C ARG A 20 34.75 -41.13 -9.40
N PHE A 21 35.11 -40.57 -10.54
CA PHE A 21 34.90 -39.16 -10.88
C PHE A 21 33.42 -38.79 -10.82
N LEU A 22 32.55 -39.60 -11.38
CA LEU A 22 31.10 -39.38 -11.35
C LEU A 22 30.53 -39.40 -9.92
N ARG A 23 30.98 -40.30 -9.06
CA ARG A 23 30.57 -40.34 -7.65
C ARG A 23 31.04 -39.10 -6.86
N TYR A 24 32.29 -38.70 -7.03
CA TYR A 24 32.79 -37.46 -6.38
C TYR A 24 32.05 -36.23 -6.86
N PHE A 25 31.78 -36.13 -8.15
CA PHE A 25 31.05 -35.02 -8.75
C PHE A 25 29.59 -34.97 -8.21
N LEU A 26 28.95 -36.09 -8.02
CA LEU A 26 27.58 -36.17 -7.52
C LEU A 26 27.51 -35.79 -6.03
N VAL A 27 28.50 -36.24 -5.23
CA VAL A 27 28.59 -35.90 -3.79
C VAL A 27 28.91 -34.43 -3.62
N VAL A 28 29.89 -33.90 -4.35
CA VAL A 28 30.30 -32.50 -4.27
C VAL A 28 29.15 -31.59 -4.80
N GLY A 29 28.51 -31.96 -5.93
CA GLY A 29 27.37 -31.24 -6.46
C GLY A 29 26.20 -31.21 -5.46
N GLY A 30 25.85 -32.32 -4.86
CA GLY A 30 24.82 -32.40 -3.82
C GLY A 30 25.14 -31.55 -2.59
N ALA A 31 26.41 -31.56 -2.14
CA ALA A 31 26.84 -30.73 -1.02
C ALA A 31 26.74 -29.23 -1.35
N VAL A 32 27.17 -28.82 -2.53
CA VAL A 32 27.07 -27.42 -2.99
C VAL A 32 25.62 -26.96 -3.06
N VAL A 33 24.71 -27.78 -3.63
CA VAL A 33 23.28 -27.48 -3.69
C VAL A 33 22.68 -27.36 -2.29
N SER A 34 23.03 -28.25 -1.37
CA SER A 34 22.56 -28.24 0.01
C SER A 34 23.01 -26.96 0.74
N ILE A 35 24.27 -26.56 0.56
CA ILE A 35 24.82 -25.32 1.14
C ILE A 35 24.11 -24.09 0.55
N LEU A 36 23.85 -24.07 -0.77
CA LEU A 36 23.15 -22.96 -1.41
C LEU A 36 21.69 -22.85 -0.98
N LEU A 37 20.98 -23.96 -0.82
CA LEU A 37 19.63 -23.98 -0.29
C LEU A 37 19.60 -23.51 1.18
N PHE A 38 20.60 -23.90 1.97
CA PHE A 38 20.73 -23.42 3.34
C PHE A 38 21.01 -21.91 3.39
N LEU A 39 21.92 -21.41 2.54
CA LEU A 39 22.20 -19.96 2.43
C LEU A 39 20.97 -19.19 1.96
N LEU A 40 20.20 -19.72 1.02
CA LEU A 40 18.96 -19.12 0.54
C LEU A 40 17.91 -19.06 1.66
N ALA A 41 17.75 -20.13 2.44
CA ALA A 41 16.86 -20.16 3.59
C ALA A 41 17.29 -19.17 4.68
N SER A 42 18.59 -19.10 4.97
CA SER A 42 19.15 -18.15 5.95
C SER A 42 19.08 -16.70 5.50
N ALA A 43 19.19 -16.43 4.19
CA ALA A 43 19.04 -15.08 3.61
C ALA A 43 17.60 -14.58 3.68
N ALA A 44 16.62 -15.48 3.68
CA ALA A 44 15.19 -15.13 3.79
C ALA A 44 14.83 -14.53 5.18
N GLU A 45 15.63 -14.79 6.22
CA GLU A 45 15.44 -14.19 7.54
C GLU A 45 15.96 -12.74 7.63
N ASN A 46 16.86 -12.32 6.74
CA ASN A 46 17.46 -10.97 6.76
C ASN A 46 17.10 -10.20 5.48
N SER A 47 15.94 -9.54 5.51
CA SER A 47 15.33 -8.89 4.35
C SER A 47 16.23 -7.86 3.64
N ALA A 48 17.01 -7.07 4.36
CA ALA A 48 17.85 -6.02 3.79
C ALA A 48 19.04 -6.55 2.97
N PHE A 49 19.60 -7.71 3.35
CA PHE A 49 20.69 -8.36 2.61
C PHE A 49 20.12 -9.09 1.37
N PHE A 50 18.94 -9.67 1.49
CA PHE A 50 18.27 -10.41 0.44
C PHE A 50 17.88 -9.50 -0.72
N ASP A 51 17.29 -8.34 -0.46
CA ASP A 51 16.85 -7.39 -1.50
C ASP A 51 18.00 -6.92 -2.38
N ARG A 52 19.19 -6.75 -1.79
CA ARG A 52 20.36 -6.26 -2.52
C ARG A 52 21.01 -7.33 -3.42
N HIS A 53 21.00 -8.60 -3.02
CA HIS A 53 21.69 -9.71 -3.71
C HIS A 53 20.74 -10.72 -4.35
N TYR A 54 19.41 -10.45 -4.30
CA TYR A 54 18.39 -11.33 -4.85
C TYR A 54 18.64 -11.74 -6.30
N PRO A 55 18.96 -10.83 -7.25
CA PRO A 55 19.16 -11.20 -8.65
C PRO A 55 20.40 -12.09 -8.85
N GLU A 56 21.48 -11.89 -8.06
CA GLU A 56 22.69 -12.70 -8.14
C GLU A 56 22.48 -14.12 -7.61
N LEU A 57 21.74 -14.25 -6.48
CA LEU A 57 21.39 -15.53 -5.90
C LEU A 57 20.43 -16.31 -6.81
N LEU A 58 19.48 -15.64 -7.45
CA LEU A 58 18.56 -16.24 -8.38
C LEU A 58 19.26 -16.74 -9.64
N LEU A 59 20.21 -15.96 -10.18
CA LEU A 59 21.02 -16.34 -11.33
C LEU A 59 21.92 -17.55 -10.99
N LEU A 60 22.58 -17.53 -9.82
CA LEU A 60 23.42 -18.63 -9.36
C LEU A 60 22.60 -19.93 -9.20
N ASN A 61 21.43 -19.86 -8.58
CA ASN A 61 20.52 -20.98 -8.42
C ASN A 61 20.02 -21.51 -9.79
N GLY A 62 19.72 -20.61 -10.72
CA GLY A 62 19.35 -20.95 -12.09
C GLY A 62 20.46 -21.70 -12.83
N VAL A 63 21.70 -21.25 -12.75
CA VAL A 63 22.85 -21.90 -13.37
C VAL A 63 23.05 -23.32 -12.80
N ILE A 64 22.93 -23.48 -11.47
CA ILE A 64 23.05 -24.79 -10.82
C ILE A 64 21.91 -25.71 -11.23
N ALA A 65 20.67 -25.22 -11.26
CA ALA A 65 19.52 -26.00 -11.71
C ALA A 65 19.68 -26.49 -13.16
N ILE A 66 20.15 -25.62 -14.07
CA ILE A 66 20.43 -25.97 -15.46
C ILE A 66 21.55 -27.01 -15.54
N ALA A 67 22.63 -26.85 -14.77
CA ALA A 67 23.73 -27.80 -14.74
C ALA A 67 23.29 -29.20 -14.25
N LEU A 68 22.46 -29.26 -13.20
CA LEU A 68 21.87 -30.49 -12.69
C LEU A 68 20.94 -31.15 -13.71
N LEU A 69 20.10 -30.35 -14.36
CA LEU A 69 19.16 -30.83 -15.38
C LEU A 69 19.93 -31.40 -16.59
N ALA A 70 21.00 -30.72 -17.03
CA ALA A 70 21.90 -31.21 -18.07
C ALA A 70 22.57 -32.52 -17.69
N LEU A 71 23.04 -32.63 -16.44
CA LEU A 71 23.67 -33.85 -15.93
C LEU A 71 22.67 -35.03 -15.97
N VAL A 72 21.45 -34.80 -15.44
CA VAL A 72 20.38 -35.83 -15.45
C VAL A 72 20.03 -36.24 -16.89
N ALA A 73 19.90 -35.25 -17.79
CA ALA A 73 19.61 -35.52 -19.21
C ALA A 73 20.71 -36.36 -19.85
N LEU A 74 21.99 -36.05 -19.60
CA LEU A 74 23.13 -36.83 -20.12
C LEU A 74 23.10 -38.26 -19.58
N LEU A 75 22.80 -38.46 -18.29
CA LEU A 75 22.68 -39.79 -17.70
C LEU A 75 21.52 -40.59 -18.32
N LEU A 76 20.35 -39.96 -18.52
CA LEU A 76 19.20 -40.57 -19.17
C LEU A 76 19.47 -40.91 -20.63
N ILE A 77 20.13 -40.02 -21.39
CA ILE A 77 20.54 -40.28 -22.78
C ILE A 77 21.50 -41.48 -22.84
N ARG A 78 22.47 -41.54 -21.90
CA ARG A 78 23.42 -42.63 -21.79
C ARG A 78 22.71 -43.95 -21.48
N LEU A 79 21.77 -43.95 -20.55
CA LEU A 79 20.95 -45.09 -20.19
C LEU A 79 20.10 -45.54 -21.39
N TYR A 80 19.44 -44.59 -22.06
CA TYR A 80 18.63 -44.86 -23.25
C TYR A 80 19.43 -45.47 -24.41
N ARG A 81 20.65 -44.95 -24.64
CA ARG A 81 21.55 -45.52 -25.66
C ARG A 81 22.01 -46.96 -25.30
N GLY A 82 22.33 -47.23 -24.01
CA GLY A 82 22.63 -48.58 -23.52
C GLY A 82 21.46 -49.54 -23.68
N TYR A 83 20.26 -49.07 -23.36
CA TYR A 83 19.01 -49.86 -23.50
C TYR A 83 18.76 -50.24 -24.99
N ARG A 84 18.95 -49.28 -25.91
CA ARG A 84 18.75 -49.48 -27.35
C ARG A 84 19.81 -50.43 -27.97
N LYS A 85 21.03 -50.41 -27.43
CA LYS A 85 22.12 -51.30 -27.90
C LYS A 85 22.03 -52.73 -27.34
N ARG A 86 21.02 -53.07 -26.53
CA ARG A 86 20.79 -54.36 -25.91
C ARG A 86 21.98 -54.91 -25.09
N GLU A 87 22.76 -54.02 -24.47
CA GLU A 87 23.86 -54.46 -23.61
C GLU A 87 23.36 -55.25 -22.43
N PHE A 88 24.09 -56.31 -22.05
CA PHE A 88 23.71 -57.23 -20.98
C PHE A 88 23.51 -56.43 -19.65
N GLY A 89 22.36 -56.57 -19.01
CA GLY A 89 22.01 -55.88 -17.79
C GLY A 89 21.31 -54.51 -17.95
N SER A 90 21.31 -53.90 -19.15
CA SER A 90 20.74 -52.56 -19.36
C SER A 90 19.22 -52.50 -19.12
N ARG A 91 18.50 -53.62 -19.37
CA ARG A 91 17.05 -53.73 -19.09
C ARG A 91 16.73 -53.77 -17.60
N LEU A 92 17.56 -54.46 -16.82
CA LEU A 92 17.39 -54.50 -15.37
C LEU A 92 17.68 -53.14 -14.76
N MET A 93 18.77 -52.50 -15.20
CA MET A 93 19.14 -51.18 -14.73
C MET A 93 18.09 -50.11 -15.10
N ALA A 94 17.49 -50.17 -16.32
CA ALA A 94 16.41 -49.27 -16.71
C ALA A 94 15.16 -49.42 -15.87
N ARG A 95 14.75 -50.69 -15.56
CA ARG A 95 13.61 -50.97 -14.66
C ARG A 95 13.89 -50.43 -13.24
N LEU A 96 15.09 -50.65 -12.73
CA LEU A 96 15.48 -50.18 -11.40
C LEU A 96 15.43 -48.63 -11.31
N VAL A 97 16.02 -47.95 -12.31
CA VAL A 97 16.01 -46.48 -12.39
C VAL A 97 14.59 -45.95 -12.51
N MET A 98 13.72 -46.59 -13.31
CA MET A 98 12.32 -46.20 -13.47
C MET A 98 11.55 -46.33 -12.16
N LEU A 99 11.78 -47.44 -11.41
CA LEU A 99 11.14 -47.71 -10.13
C LEU A 99 11.58 -46.69 -9.07
N PHE A 100 12.90 -46.39 -8.99
CA PHE A 100 13.42 -45.32 -8.11
C PHE A 100 12.93 -43.94 -8.49
N ALA A 101 12.84 -43.62 -9.78
CA ALA A 101 12.29 -42.36 -10.25
C ALA A 101 10.80 -42.24 -9.85
N LEU A 102 10.02 -43.28 -10.01
CA LEU A 102 8.60 -43.27 -9.62
C LEU A 102 8.42 -43.06 -8.11
N ILE A 103 9.19 -43.80 -7.29
CA ILE A 103 9.11 -43.70 -5.83
C ILE A 103 9.64 -42.35 -5.31
N GLY A 104 10.64 -41.73 -5.98
CA GLY A 104 11.23 -40.48 -5.55
C GLY A 104 10.51 -39.24 -6.11
N ILE A 105 10.18 -39.25 -7.40
CA ILE A 105 9.62 -38.07 -8.07
C ILE A 105 8.14 -37.89 -7.74
N LEU A 106 7.36 -38.93 -7.66
CA LEU A 106 5.91 -38.85 -7.47
C LEU A 106 5.53 -38.21 -6.12
N PRO A 107 6.08 -38.63 -4.97
CA PRO A 107 5.83 -37.95 -3.70
C PRO A 107 6.36 -36.49 -3.72
N GLY A 108 7.51 -36.26 -4.38
CA GLY A 108 8.08 -34.91 -4.52
C GLY A 108 7.14 -33.96 -5.26
N ILE A 109 6.53 -34.40 -6.36
CA ILE A 109 5.55 -33.59 -7.11
C ILE A 109 4.32 -33.30 -6.25
N VAL A 110 3.81 -34.31 -5.51
CA VAL A 110 2.64 -34.12 -4.64
C VAL A 110 2.94 -33.11 -3.54
N ILE A 111 4.06 -33.25 -2.85
CA ILE A 111 4.48 -32.33 -1.79
C ILE A 111 4.68 -30.91 -2.36
N TYR A 112 5.33 -30.78 -3.51
CA TYR A 112 5.55 -29.50 -4.16
C TYR A 112 4.23 -28.81 -4.52
N THR A 113 3.29 -29.52 -5.18
CA THR A 113 1.99 -28.95 -5.57
C THR A 113 1.17 -28.53 -4.36
N VAL A 114 1.12 -29.35 -3.31
CA VAL A 114 0.42 -29.02 -2.07
C VAL A 114 1.06 -27.83 -1.38
N SER A 115 2.39 -27.77 -1.32
CA SER A 115 3.13 -26.67 -0.69
C SER A 115 2.91 -25.34 -1.43
N VAL A 116 3.01 -25.33 -2.76
CA VAL A 116 2.75 -24.14 -3.57
C VAL A 116 1.31 -23.66 -3.39
N GLN A 117 0.35 -24.57 -3.42
CA GLN A 117 -1.06 -24.24 -3.25
C GLN A 117 -1.36 -23.71 -1.83
N PHE A 118 -0.73 -24.27 -0.82
CA PHE A 118 -0.86 -23.81 0.57
C PHE A 118 -0.26 -22.42 0.75
N VAL A 119 0.96 -22.20 0.24
CA VAL A 119 1.64 -20.89 0.33
C VAL A 119 0.86 -19.81 -0.42
N SER A 120 0.39 -20.10 -1.65
CA SER A 120 -0.40 -19.12 -2.42
C SER A 120 -1.68 -18.73 -1.70
N ARG A 121 -2.42 -19.68 -1.15
CA ARG A 121 -3.63 -19.38 -0.37
C ARG A 121 -3.34 -18.63 0.93
N SER A 122 -2.24 -18.95 1.59
CA SER A 122 -1.84 -18.25 2.81
C SER A 122 -1.49 -16.80 2.52
N ILE A 123 -0.76 -16.53 1.43
CA ILE A 123 -0.40 -15.17 1.03
C ILE A 123 -1.66 -14.37 0.67
N GLU A 124 -2.56 -14.92 -0.17
CA GLU A 124 -3.82 -14.26 -0.53
C GLU A 124 -4.65 -13.91 0.72
N SER A 125 -4.84 -14.87 1.63
CA SER A 125 -5.58 -14.65 2.87
C SER A 125 -4.95 -13.59 3.80
N TRP A 126 -3.63 -13.49 3.83
CA TRP A 126 -2.94 -12.51 4.68
C TRP A 126 -2.96 -11.10 4.07
N PHE A 127 -2.90 -11.00 2.75
CA PHE A 127 -2.91 -9.71 2.07
C PHE A 127 -4.29 -9.07 2.10
N ASP A 128 -5.36 -9.82 1.80
CA ASP A 128 -6.73 -9.29 1.75
C ASP A 128 -7.16 -8.72 3.11
N VAL A 129 -6.97 -9.47 4.20
CA VAL A 129 -7.41 -9.03 5.54
C VAL A 129 -6.63 -7.82 6.06
N ARG A 130 -5.32 -7.75 5.81
CA ARG A 130 -4.49 -6.64 6.32
C ARG A 130 -4.68 -5.35 5.54
N VAL A 131 -4.78 -5.43 4.23
CA VAL A 131 -4.96 -4.25 3.37
C VAL A 131 -6.34 -3.66 3.58
N GLU A 132 -7.38 -4.48 3.61
CA GLU A 132 -8.76 -4.03 3.86
C GLU A 132 -8.89 -3.36 5.23
N SER A 133 -8.39 -3.99 6.30
CA SER A 133 -8.44 -3.41 7.65
C SER A 133 -7.61 -2.13 7.78
N ALA A 134 -6.45 -2.03 7.13
CA ALA A 134 -5.64 -0.83 7.14
C ALA A 134 -6.32 0.33 6.38
N LEU A 135 -6.93 0.03 5.24
CA LEU A 135 -7.68 1.01 4.45
C LEU A 135 -8.91 1.51 5.22
N GLU A 136 -9.68 0.60 5.82
CA GLU A 136 -10.86 0.96 6.63
C GLU A 136 -10.47 1.79 7.86
N ALA A 137 -9.38 1.43 8.54
CA ALA A 137 -8.85 2.21 9.65
C ALA A 137 -8.38 3.60 9.19
N GLY A 138 -7.72 3.69 8.03
CA GLY A 138 -7.29 4.96 7.42
C GLY A 138 -8.47 5.85 7.06
N LEU A 139 -9.49 5.32 6.41
CA LEU A 139 -10.74 6.05 6.09
C LEU A 139 -11.47 6.53 7.35
N THR A 140 -11.54 5.69 8.38
CA THR A 140 -12.17 6.03 9.65
C THR A 140 -11.42 7.16 10.34
N LEU A 141 -10.08 7.09 10.36
CA LEU A 141 -9.24 8.14 10.91
C LEU A 141 -9.39 9.46 10.13
N GLY A 142 -9.37 9.40 8.80
CA GLY A 142 -9.57 10.58 7.95
C GLY A 142 -10.92 11.25 8.19
N ARG A 143 -12.00 10.48 8.24
CA ARG A 143 -13.35 10.99 8.57
C ARG A 143 -13.40 11.61 9.96
N SER A 144 -12.84 10.95 10.96
CA SER A 144 -12.81 11.45 12.34
C SER A 144 -12.01 12.76 12.45
N ALA A 145 -10.92 12.90 11.72
CA ALA A 145 -10.12 14.12 11.67
C ALA A 145 -10.87 15.28 10.99
N LEU A 146 -11.60 15.00 9.91
CA LEU A 146 -12.46 15.99 9.24
C LEU A 146 -13.62 16.42 10.15
N ASP A 147 -14.28 15.49 10.80
CA ASP A 147 -15.38 15.78 11.74
C ASP A 147 -14.90 16.61 12.94
N ALA A 148 -13.72 16.29 13.47
CA ALA A 148 -13.10 17.07 14.53
C ALA A 148 -12.77 18.51 14.07
N SER A 149 -12.23 18.67 12.86
CA SER A 149 -11.92 19.97 12.28
C SER A 149 -13.19 20.80 12.01
N LEU A 150 -14.25 20.16 11.51
CA LEU A 150 -15.57 20.81 11.35
C LEU A 150 -16.17 21.26 12.67
N SER A 151 -16.07 20.42 13.69
CA SER A 151 -16.56 20.73 15.04
C SER A 151 -15.80 21.91 15.64
N ASP A 152 -14.47 21.95 15.50
CA ASP A 152 -13.62 23.06 15.93
C ASP A 152 -13.98 24.36 15.22
N LEU A 153 -14.08 24.34 13.88
CA LEU A 153 -14.47 25.50 13.10
C LEU A 153 -15.87 26.02 13.47
N SER A 154 -16.81 25.09 13.71
CA SER A 154 -18.16 25.42 14.16
C SER A 154 -18.17 26.07 15.56
N ALA A 155 -17.34 25.59 16.48
CA ALA A 155 -17.17 26.15 17.81
C ALA A 155 -16.56 27.58 17.74
N LYS A 156 -15.51 27.76 16.93
CA LYS A 156 -14.91 29.08 16.65
C LYS A 156 -15.93 30.05 16.09
N ALA A 157 -16.73 29.60 15.09
CA ALA A 157 -17.77 30.44 14.51
C ALA A 157 -18.82 30.87 15.53
N ARG A 158 -19.26 29.98 16.41
CA ARG A 158 -20.23 30.31 17.48
C ARG A 158 -19.65 31.31 18.49
N ASN A 159 -18.42 31.09 18.94
CA ASN A 159 -17.75 31.98 19.89
C ASN A 159 -17.57 33.38 19.28
N MET A 160 -17.09 33.47 18.05
CA MET A 160 -16.98 34.76 17.33
C MET A 160 -18.34 35.43 17.12
N ALA A 161 -19.40 34.67 16.78
CA ALA A 161 -20.74 35.21 16.62
C ALA A 161 -21.32 35.77 17.92
N LEU A 162 -21.05 35.13 19.06
CA LEU A 162 -21.43 35.62 20.40
C LEU A 162 -20.69 36.92 20.71
N GLU A 163 -19.38 36.96 20.52
CA GLU A 163 -18.58 38.17 20.77
C GLU A 163 -19.01 39.32 19.88
N LEU A 164 -19.28 39.07 18.58
CA LEU A 164 -19.83 40.06 17.67
C LEU A 164 -21.22 40.57 18.10
N SER A 165 -22.04 39.72 18.72
CA SER A 165 -23.39 40.09 19.16
C SER A 165 -23.39 41.14 20.28
N GLU A 166 -22.35 41.16 21.08
CA GLU A 166 -22.17 42.14 22.17
C GLU A 166 -21.66 43.51 21.70
N MET A 167 -21.19 43.58 20.44
CA MET A 167 -20.59 44.80 19.88
C MET A 167 -21.59 45.59 19.01
N PRO A 168 -21.48 46.95 18.99
CA PRO A 168 -22.25 47.75 18.05
C PRO A 168 -21.84 47.45 16.60
N GLU A 169 -22.73 47.62 15.65
CA GLU A 169 -22.55 47.24 14.24
C GLU A 169 -21.29 47.87 13.59
N SER A 170 -21.02 49.12 13.91
CA SER A 170 -19.83 49.80 13.41
C SER A 170 -18.53 49.21 13.91
N ALA A 171 -18.52 48.65 15.11
CA ALA A 171 -17.36 47.95 15.70
C ALA A 171 -17.17 46.55 15.16
N GLN A 172 -18.27 45.85 14.79
CA GLN A 172 -18.21 44.51 14.23
C GLN A 172 -17.31 44.42 12.99
N ILE A 173 -17.43 45.38 12.09
CA ILE A 173 -16.62 45.45 10.86
C ILE A 173 -15.13 45.57 11.17
N THR A 174 -14.78 46.42 12.10
CA THR A 174 -13.37 46.69 12.48
C THR A 174 -12.78 45.53 13.28
N GLN A 175 -13.57 44.90 14.15
CA GLN A 175 -13.11 43.80 15.01
C GLN A 175 -13.07 42.46 14.32
N LEU A 176 -13.76 42.30 13.18
CA LEU A 176 -13.80 41.00 12.46
C LEU A 176 -12.41 40.49 12.09
N SER A 177 -11.51 41.39 11.63
CA SER A 177 -10.13 41.00 11.30
C SER A 177 -9.36 40.50 12.52
N ARG A 178 -9.53 41.17 13.67
CA ARG A 178 -8.91 40.78 14.94
C ARG A 178 -9.43 39.41 15.42
N LEU A 179 -10.74 39.21 15.37
CA LEU A 179 -11.37 37.94 15.78
C LEU A 179 -10.93 36.80 14.86
N ARG A 180 -10.85 37.05 13.55
CA ARG A 180 -10.30 36.07 12.58
C ARG A 180 -8.89 35.65 12.97
N ASP A 181 -8.00 36.63 13.24
CA ASP A 181 -6.62 36.34 13.59
C ASP A 181 -6.49 35.57 14.91
N GLN A 182 -7.29 35.95 15.91
CA GLN A 182 -7.36 35.22 17.20
C GLN A 182 -7.83 33.79 17.03
N SER A 183 -8.82 33.56 16.15
CA SER A 183 -9.38 32.24 15.89
C SER A 183 -8.56 31.41 14.89
N GLN A 184 -7.50 31.99 14.34
CA GLN A 184 -6.64 31.37 13.33
C GLN A 184 -7.42 30.78 12.14
N THR A 185 -8.47 31.51 11.69
CA THR A 185 -9.25 31.15 10.52
C THR A 185 -8.74 31.90 9.29
N GLN A 186 -8.88 31.27 8.10
CA GLN A 186 -8.37 31.90 6.87
C GLN A 186 -9.24 33.06 6.43
N GLU A 187 -10.55 32.89 6.44
CA GLU A 187 -11.49 33.93 6.00
C GLU A 187 -12.69 33.98 6.94
N ALA A 188 -13.13 35.19 7.24
CA ALA A 188 -14.35 35.47 8.01
C ALA A 188 -15.18 36.49 7.26
N THR A 189 -16.47 36.18 7.01
CA THR A 189 -17.38 37.08 6.30
C THR A 189 -18.69 37.23 7.08
N ILE A 190 -19.17 38.48 7.21
CA ILE A 190 -20.49 38.75 7.74
C ILE A 190 -21.44 39.02 6.57
N VAL A 191 -22.53 38.26 6.49
CA VAL A 191 -23.55 38.37 5.44
C VAL A 191 -24.94 38.56 6.04
N THR A 192 -25.81 39.23 5.32
CA THR A 192 -27.23 39.37 5.65
C THR A 192 -28.02 38.13 5.20
N SER A 193 -29.29 38.04 5.62
CA SER A 193 -30.21 37.03 5.13
C SER A 193 -30.51 37.10 3.64
N SER A 194 -30.33 38.29 3.04
CA SER A 194 -30.45 38.55 1.60
C SER A 194 -29.16 38.18 0.81
N GLY A 195 -28.07 37.82 1.51
CA GLY A 195 -26.79 37.50 0.88
C GLY A 195 -25.88 38.71 0.65
N GLN A 196 -26.22 39.90 1.19
CA GLN A 196 -25.35 41.05 1.11
C GLN A 196 -24.20 40.93 2.08
N ILE A 197 -22.99 41.32 1.61
CA ILE A 197 -21.79 41.31 2.42
C ILE A 197 -21.73 42.60 3.24
N LEU A 198 -21.59 42.47 4.56
CA LEU A 198 -21.39 43.59 5.45
C LEU A 198 -19.91 43.82 5.77
N ALA A 199 -19.17 42.74 5.94
CA ALA A 199 -17.73 42.81 6.23
C ALA A 199 -17.03 41.52 5.75
N ILE A 200 -15.79 41.64 5.33
CA ILE A 200 -14.88 40.53 4.99
C ILE A 200 -13.55 40.76 5.66
N ALA A 201 -12.98 39.70 6.23
CA ALA A 201 -11.64 39.67 6.75
C ALA A 201 -10.90 38.46 6.19
N GLY A 202 -9.72 38.67 5.57
CA GLY A 202 -8.84 37.59 5.11
C GLY A 202 -9.16 36.99 3.74
N ALA A 203 -9.86 37.73 2.86
CA ALA A 203 -10.08 37.28 1.48
C ALA A 203 -8.75 36.93 0.79
N GLN A 204 -8.68 35.81 0.11
CA GLN A 204 -7.51 35.45 -0.68
C GLN A 204 -7.28 36.46 -1.81
N LEU A 205 -6.06 36.94 -1.93
CA LEU A 205 -5.63 37.88 -2.97
C LEU A 205 -5.86 37.39 -4.42
N GLY A 206 -6.27 36.14 -4.63
CA GLY A 206 -6.52 35.54 -5.94
C GLY A 206 -8.00 35.41 -6.32
N SER A 207 -8.93 35.56 -5.39
CA SER A 207 -10.36 35.48 -5.68
C SER A 207 -10.98 36.86 -5.77
N LEU A 208 -11.32 37.30 -6.99
CA LEU A 208 -12.04 38.54 -7.25
C LEU A 208 -13.50 38.51 -6.76
N VAL A 209 -14.04 37.36 -6.47
CA VAL A 209 -15.40 37.16 -5.99
C VAL A 209 -15.36 36.41 -4.67
N PRO A 210 -15.87 36.98 -3.57
CA PRO A 210 -15.99 36.29 -2.30
C PRO A 210 -16.95 35.09 -2.44
N ASP A 211 -16.59 33.98 -1.81
CA ASP A 211 -17.43 32.81 -1.83
C ASP A 211 -18.55 32.91 -0.78
N LEU A 212 -19.73 33.25 -1.27
CA LEU A 212 -20.91 33.51 -0.45
C LEU A 212 -21.69 32.24 -0.16
N PRO A 213 -22.28 32.11 1.05
CA PRO A 213 -23.17 31.00 1.34
C PRO A 213 -24.44 31.10 0.50
N SER A 214 -24.88 29.98 -0.04
CA SER A 214 -26.14 29.91 -0.78
C SER A 214 -27.35 30.19 0.11
N ALA A 215 -28.46 30.65 -0.48
CA ALA A 215 -29.71 30.90 0.28
C ALA A 215 -30.22 29.64 1.04
N SER A 216 -29.91 28.45 0.56
CA SER A 216 -30.22 27.18 1.25
C SER A 216 -29.40 27.02 2.52
N VAL A 217 -28.09 27.31 2.47
CA VAL A 217 -27.17 27.25 3.61
C VAL A 217 -27.58 28.27 4.68
N LEU A 218 -27.93 29.51 4.30
CA LEU A 218 -28.40 30.53 5.25
C LEU A 218 -29.71 30.10 5.93
N ARG A 219 -30.67 29.53 5.21
CA ARG A 219 -31.88 28.97 5.79
C ARG A 219 -31.59 27.84 6.78
N GLN A 220 -30.72 26.92 6.39
CA GLN A 220 -30.33 25.81 7.26
C GLN A 220 -29.61 26.30 8.53
N ALA A 221 -28.66 27.21 8.40
CA ALA A 221 -27.96 27.85 9.50
C ALA A 221 -28.91 28.53 10.49
N ARG A 222 -30.00 29.13 9.98
CA ARG A 222 -31.04 29.74 10.81
C ARG A 222 -31.86 28.70 11.58
N MET A 223 -32.23 27.58 10.93
CA MET A 223 -33.06 26.54 11.54
C MET A 223 -32.31 25.68 12.56
N SER A 224 -31.08 25.30 12.24
CA SER A 224 -30.23 24.43 13.09
C SER A 224 -29.28 25.17 14.02
N ARG A 225 -29.36 26.51 14.09
CA ARG A 225 -28.43 27.36 14.84
C ARG A 225 -26.96 27.25 14.41
N GLY A 226 -26.74 26.82 13.20
CA GLY A 226 -25.42 26.71 12.58
C GLY A 226 -25.43 25.66 11.47
N TYR A 227 -24.51 25.84 10.52
CA TYR A 227 -24.25 24.94 9.41
C TYR A 227 -22.76 24.75 9.32
N ALA A 228 -22.30 23.52 9.16
CA ALA A 228 -20.90 23.21 8.87
C ALA A 228 -20.83 22.09 7.84
N SER A 229 -19.97 22.23 6.86
CA SER A 229 -19.75 21.26 5.79
C SER A 229 -18.33 21.30 5.26
N VAL A 230 -17.94 20.18 4.67
CA VAL A 230 -16.75 20.10 3.80
C VAL A 230 -17.24 20.37 2.37
N GLU A 231 -16.59 21.26 1.68
CA GLU A 231 -16.90 21.62 0.30
C GLU A 231 -15.64 21.54 -0.57
N ASP A 232 -15.85 21.38 -1.88
CA ASP A 232 -14.76 21.45 -2.86
C ASP A 232 -14.42 22.94 -3.10
N ASP A 233 -13.14 23.29 -2.98
CA ASP A 233 -12.65 24.67 -3.18
C ASP A 233 -12.61 25.09 -4.65
N GLY A 234 -12.90 24.17 -5.59
CA GLY A 234 -12.88 24.46 -7.03
C GLY A 234 -11.48 24.77 -7.60
N GLY A 235 -10.46 24.66 -6.80
CA GLY A 235 -9.06 25.00 -7.17
C GLY A 235 -8.27 23.84 -7.81
N GLY A 236 -8.89 22.72 -8.07
CA GLY A 236 -8.26 21.52 -8.65
C GLY A 236 -8.60 20.24 -7.89
N ALA A 237 -8.29 19.10 -8.48
CA ALA A 237 -8.61 17.80 -7.90
C ALA A 237 -8.05 17.65 -6.48
N GLY A 238 -8.93 17.66 -5.47
CA GLY A 238 -8.59 17.38 -4.07
C GLY A 238 -8.42 18.58 -3.16
N SER A 239 -8.71 19.81 -3.59
CA SER A 239 -8.72 20.97 -2.69
C SER A 239 -10.05 21.04 -1.93
N LEU A 240 -10.04 20.54 -0.69
CA LEU A 240 -11.20 20.58 0.20
C LEU A 240 -11.08 21.77 1.14
N ARG A 241 -12.22 22.40 1.45
CA ARG A 241 -12.32 23.44 2.45
C ARG A 241 -13.48 23.19 3.41
N LEU A 242 -13.35 23.69 4.61
CA LEU A 242 -14.35 23.66 5.65
C LEU A 242 -15.11 24.99 5.63
N ARG A 243 -16.42 24.93 5.62
CA ARG A 243 -17.30 26.07 5.76
C ARG A 243 -18.13 25.93 7.03
N ALA A 244 -18.14 26.98 7.85
CA ALA A 244 -19.07 27.10 8.98
C ALA A 244 -19.88 28.41 8.84
N VAL A 245 -21.19 28.32 8.99
CA VAL A 245 -22.10 29.48 8.93
C VAL A 245 -22.97 29.48 10.17
N VAL A 246 -22.95 30.58 10.91
CA VAL A 246 -23.67 30.70 12.19
C VAL A 246 -24.45 32.02 12.22
N LEU A 247 -25.64 31.99 12.82
CA LEU A 247 -26.43 33.19 13.04
C LEU A 247 -25.78 34.04 14.15
N ILE A 248 -25.57 35.31 13.90
CA ILE A 248 -25.15 36.26 14.93
C ILE A 248 -26.37 36.63 15.78
N PRO A 249 -26.38 36.34 17.09
CA PRO A 249 -27.49 36.70 17.95
C PRO A 249 -27.66 38.19 17.99
N GLN A 250 -28.88 38.68 17.91
CA GLN A 250 -29.15 40.11 18.05
C GLN A 250 -29.50 40.43 19.49
N SER A 251 -28.63 41.16 20.16
CA SER A 251 -28.87 41.65 21.52
C SER A 251 -29.66 42.97 21.43
N GLY A 252 -30.93 42.94 21.81
CA GLY A 252 -31.68 44.19 21.88
C GLY A 252 -33.20 44.10 21.80
N SER A 253 -33.87 45.09 22.38
CA SER A 253 -35.27 45.29 22.60
C SER A 253 -36.22 45.02 21.42
N ALA A 254 -37.54 45.05 21.62
CA ALA A 254 -38.62 44.74 20.70
C ALA A 254 -38.57 45.45 19.32
N LEU A 255 -37.73 46.45 19.13
CA LEU A 255 -37.42 47.10 17.84
C LEU A 255 -36.46 46.23 16.93
N ALA A 256 -35.84 45.20 17.45
CA ALA A 256 -34.94 44.28 16.74
C ALA A 256 -35.67 43.36 15.78
N LEU A 257 -37.02 43.26 15.84
CA LEU A 257 -37.85 42.45 14.89
C LEU A 257 -37.81 42.97 13.46
N GLN A 258 -37.33 44.19 13.21
CA GLN A 258 -37.18 44.77 11.86
C GLN A 258 -35.77 44.70 11.28
N LYS A 259 -34.75 44.29 12.06
CA LYS A 259 -33.39 44.16 11.54
C LYS A 259 -33.19 42.85 10.81
N GLU A 260 -32.57 42.91 9.64
CA GLU A 260 -32.19 41.70 8.92
C GLU A 260 -31.27 40.82 9.75
N ALA A 261 -31.53 39.51 9.71
CA ALA A 261 -30.67 38.55 10.37
C ALA A 261 -29.28 38.55 9.72
N ARG A 262 -28.23 38.45 10.54
CA ARG A 262 -26.84 38.45 10.11
C ARG A 262 -26.22 37.10 10.41
N PHE A 263 -25.38 36.67 9.52
CA PHE A 263 -24.66 35.39 9.62
C PHE A 263 -23.17 35.63 9.53
N LEU A 264 -22.43 34.93 10.37
CA LEU A 264 -21.00 34.81 10.28
C LEU A 264 -20.65 33.55 9.51
N GLN A 265 -19.90 33.68 8.43
CA GLN A 265 -19.29 32.59 7.70
C GLN A 265 -17.81 32.55 8.01
N LEU A 266 -17.28 31.37 8.31
CA LEU A 266 -15.86 31.07 8.39
C LEU A 266 -15.50 30.06 7.32
N LEU A 267 -14.36 30.30 6.67
CA LEU A 267 -13.76 29.37 5.70
C LEU A 267 -12.36 29.01 6.17
N GLN A 268 -12.03 27.72 6.07
CA GLN A 268 -10.70 27.21 6.40
C GLN A 268 -10.34 26.08 5.43
N PRO A 269 -9.14 26.07 4.82
CA PRO A 269 -8.69 24.98 3.97
C PRO A 269 -8.45 23.74 4.80
N VAL A 270 -8.73 22.59 4.23
CA VAL A 270 -8.32 21.32 4.82
C VAL A 270 -6.81 21.16 4.59
N PRO A 271 -6.02 20.79 5.62
CA PRO A 271 -4.59 20.50 5.44
C PRO A 271 -4.39 19.48 4.31
N GLN A 272 -3.45 19.77 3.41
CA GLN A 272 -3.21 18.93 2.22
C GLN A 272 -2.87 17.49 2.58
N GLU A 273 -2.27 17.25 3.72
CA GLU A 273 -1.96 15.92 4.25
C GLU A 273 -3.22 15.08 4.51
N LEU A 274 -4.34 15.71 4.89
CA LEU A 274 -5.62 15.05 5.09
C LEU A 274 -6.40 14.92 3.77
N ALA A 275 -6.28 15.88 2.87
CA ALA A 275 -6.97 15.89 1.58
C ALA A 275 -6.39 14.88 0.58
N SER A 276 -5.10 14.57 0.65
CA SER A 276 -4.44 13.60 -0.24
C SER A 276 -4.64 12.15 0.18
N ASN A 277 -5.11 11.90 1.41
CA ASN A 277 -5.30 10.56 1.98
C ASN A 277 -6.79 10.19 2.15
N ALA A 278 -7.71 11.07 1.77
CA ALA A 278 -9.16 10.86 1.82
C ALA A 278 -9.71 10.54 0.43
#